data_529e9766b4ec5f691e7d0d43e3577501
#
_entry.id   529e9766b4ec5f691e7d0d43e3577501
#
_cell.length_a   1.000
_cell.length_b   1.000
_cell.length_c   1.000
_cell.angle_alpha   90.00
_cell.angle_beta   90.00
_cell.angle_gamma   90.00
#
_symmetry.space_group_name_H-M   'P 1'
#
loop_
_entity.id
_entity.type
_entity.pdbx_description
1 polymer ?
#
loop_
_entity_poly.entity_id
_entity_poly.type
_entity_poly.pdbx_seq_one_letter_code
_entity_poly.pdbx_strand_id
1 'polypeptide(L)' 'MTSICIDAMGGDFGPQPIIGGVIEALKEVKFEAVLVGDTKILESLVSQNLKQYVKFIQ' A
#
# COMPACT_ATOMS: atom_id res chain seq x y z
N MET A 1 1.22 16.83 2.23
CA MET A 1 1.02 15.46 2.76
C MET A 1 2.29 14.66 2.57
N THR A 2 2.69 13.92 3.58
CA THR A 2 3.90 13.10 3.54
C THR A 2 3.68 11.91 2.59
N SER A 3 4.68 11.64 1.76
CA SER A 3 4.67 10.47 0.86
C SER A 3 5.68 9.45 1.36
N ILE A 4 5.25 8.20 1.45
CA ILE A 4 6.11 7.11 1.89
C ILE A 4 6.12 6.05 0.80
N CYS A 5 7.32 5.72 0.31
CA CYS A 5 7.49 4.71 -0.74
C CYS A 5 7.80 3.37 -0.09
N ILE A 6 7.04 2.35 -0.46
CA ILE A 6 7.11 1.03 0.16
C ILE A 6 7.27 -0.04 -0.91
N ASP A 7 8.31 -0.87 -0.78
CA ASP A 7 8.47 -2.05 -1.62
C ASP A 7 7.52 -3.13 -1.10
N ALA A 8 6.39 -3.27 -1.79
CA ALA A 8 5.33 -4.15 -1.34
C ALA A 8 5.56 -5.62 -1.67
N MET A 9 6.55 -5.92 -2.51
CA MET A 9 6.81 -7.29 -2.95
C MET A 9 8.06 -7.89 -2.34
N GLY A 10 8.73 -7.18 -1.43
CA GLY A 10 10.02 -7.59 -0.91
C GLY A 10 9.99 -8.55 0.27
N GLY A 11 8.83 -8.88 0.80
CA GLY A 11 8.73 -9.75 1.97
C GLY A 11 8.69 -11.23 1.63
N ASP A 12 9.00 -12.07 2.60
CA ASP A 12 9.00 -13.53 2.42
C ASP A 12 7.59 -14.11 2.35
N PHE A 13 6.60 -13.39 2.83
CA PHE A 13 5.22 -13.87 2.92
C PHE A 13 4.29 -13.19 1.92
N GLY A 14 4.85 -12.59 0.87
CA GLY A 14 4.07 -11.90 -0.14
C GLY A 14 3.66 -10.50 0.31
N PRO A 15 2.84 -9.81 -0.49
CA PRO A 15 2.48 -8.42 -0.21
C PRO A 15 1.42 -8.24 0.88
N GLN A 16 0.67 -9.29 1.23
CA GLN A 16 -0.46 -9.15 2.15
C GLN A 16 -0.10 -8.54 3.51
N PRO A 17 0.96 -9.02 4.21
CA PRO A 17 1.31 -8.41 5.50
C PRO A 17 1.70 -6.94 5.38
N ILE A 18 2.41 -6.59 4.30
CA ILE A 18 2.84 -5.21 4.06
C ILE A 18 1.62 -4.32 3.83
N ILE A 19 0.70 -4.76 2.98
CA ILE A 19 -0.52 -4.00 2.70
C ILE A 19 -1.38 -3.89 3.96
N GLY A 20 -1.48 -4.95 4.75
CA GLY A 20 -2.21 -4.90 6.02
C GLY A 20 -1.65 -3.83 6.94
N GLY A 21 -0.31 -3.73 7.03
CA GLY A 21 0.33 -2.69 7.82
C GLY A 21 0.04 -1.28 7.31
N VAL A 22 0.07 -1.10 5.99
CA VAL A 22 -0.24 0.19 5.37
C VAL A 22 -1.68 0.60 5.67
N ILE A 23 -2.63 -0.32 5.55
CA ILE A 23 -4.04 -0.04 5.82
C ILE A 23 -4.22 0.38 7.28
N GLU A 24 -3.60 -0.32 8.22
CA GLU A 24 -3.69 0.03 9.63
C GLU A 24 -3.08 1.40 9.91
N ALA A 25 -1.95 1.72 9.27
CA ALA A 25 -1.32 3.02 9.44
C ALA A 25 -2.21 4.14 8.88
N LEU A 26 -2.89 3.92 7.77
CA LEU A 26 -3.78 4.92 7.16
C LEU A 26 -5.01 5.19 8.02
N LYS A 27 -5.40 4.25 8.88
CA LYS A 27 -6.48 4.49 9.84
C LYS A 27 -6.07 5.49 10.92
N GLU A 28 -4.78 5.53 11.24
CA GLU A 28 -4.27 6.38 12.31
C GLU A 28 -3.77 7.73 11.79
N VAL A 29 -3.08 7.73 10.65
CA VAL A 29 -2.43 8.92 10.11
C VAL A 29 -2.71 9.01 8.61
N LYS A 30 -2.98 10.21 8.11
CA LYS A 30 -3.17 10.41 6.67
C LYS A 30 -1.82 10.69 6.03
N PHE A 31 -1.45 9.86 5.05
CA PHE A 31 -0.24 10.05 4.26
C PHE A 31 -0.46 9.46 2.88
N GLU A 32 0.44 9.74 1.95
CA GLU A 32 0.40 9.13 0.63
C GLU A 32 1.30 7.89 0.63
N ALA A 33 0.71 6.72 0.44
CA ALA A 33 1.48 5.48 0.35
C ALA A 33 1.76 5.20 -1.12
N VAL A 34 3.05 5.12 -1.48
CA VAL A 34 3.47 4.77 -2.84
C VAL A 34 3.93 3.32 -2.80
N LEU A 35 3.11 2.43 -3.32
CA LEU A 35 3.37 0.99 -3.28
C LEU A 35 4.02 0.54 -4.58
N VAL A 36 5.20 -0.04 -4.46
CA VAL A 36 5.96 -0.52 -5.61
C VAL A 36 5.83 -2.03 -5.70
N GLY A 37 5.40 -2.53 -6.85
CA GLY A 37 5.24 -3.97 -7.06
C GLY A 37 4.26 -4.26 -8.17
N ASP A 38 3.70 -5.46 -8.17
CA ASP A 38 2.71 -5.87 -9.16
C ASP A 38 1.39 -5.12 -8.89
N THR A 39 1.11 -4.13 -9.72
CA THR A 39 -0.02 -3.24 -9.49
C THR A 39 -1.37 -3.95 -9.50
N LYS A 40 -1.53 -4.99 -10.32
CA LYS A 40 -2.79 -5.74 -10.34
C LYS A 40 -3.06 -6.43 -9.02
N ILE A 41 -2.03 -7.05 -8.45
CA ILE A 41 -2.14 -7.71 -7.15
C ILE A 41 -2.40 -6.68 -6.06
N LEU A 42 -1.61 -5.61 -6.05
CA LEU A 42 -1.69 -4.60 -5.00
C LEU A 42 -3.03 -3.89 -5.00
N GLU A 43 -3.55 -3.56 -6.18
CA GLU A 43 -4.86 -2.89 -6.28
C GLU A 43 -5.98 -3.76 -5.72
N SER A 44 -5.89 -5.07 -5.87
CA SER A 44 -6.91 -5.97 -5.35
C SER A 44 -6.91 -6.07 -3.82
N LEU A 45 -5.80 -5.71 -3.19
CA LEU A 45 -5.65 -5.82 -1.74
C LEU A 45 -6.03 -4.54 -0.99
N VAL A 46 -6.16 -3.42 -1.69
CA VAL A 46 -6.49 -2.13 -1.07
C VAL A 46 -7.96 -1.82 -1.31
N SER A 47 -8.69 -1.53 -0.24
CA SER A 47 -10.11 -1.22 -0.35
C SER A 47 -10.32 0.08 -1.11
N GLN A 48 -11.47 0.18 -1.77
CA GLN A 48 -11.79 1.31 -2.65
C GLN A 48 -11.72 2.66 -1.94
N ASN A 49 -12.18 2.72 -0.69
CA ASN A 49 -12.20 3.98 0.05
C ASN A 49 -10.81 4.45 0.50
N LEU A 50 -9.80 3.58 0.43
CA LEU A 50 -8.43 3.96 0.78
C LEU A 50 -7.56 4.26 -0.44
N LYS A 51 -8.03 3.95 -1.64
CA LYS A 51 -7.25 4.12 -2.87
C LYS A 51 -6.88 5.58 -3.14
N GLN A 52 -7.64 6.53 -2.61
CA GLN A 52 -7.29 7.94 -2.76
C GLN A 52 -5.97 8.31 -2.09
N TYR A 53 -5.52 7.51 -1.12
CA TYR A 53 -4.27 7.75 -0.40
C TYR A 53 -3.11 6.91 -0.95
N VAL A 54 -3.35 6.10 -1.98
CA VAL A 54 -2.37 5.11 -2.41
C VAL A 54 -2.05 5.30 -3.89
N LYS A 55 -0.77 5.29 -4.21
CA LYS A 55 -0.29 5.22 -5.60
C LYS A 55 0.36 3.86 -5.81
N PHE A 56 0.16 3.32 -7.00
CA PHE A 56 0.71 2.01 -7.38
C PHE A 56 1.72 2.21 -8.49
N ILE A 57 2.94 1.72 -8.30
CA ILE A 57 4.02 1.81 -9.28
C ILE A 57 4.57 0.42 -9.54
N GLN A 58 4.60 0.06 -10.80
CA GLN A 58 5.10 -1.24 -11.22
C GLN A 58 6.63 -1.24 -11.38
#